data_194043f2704418073cbac2053d432f77
#
_entry.id   194043f2704418073cbac2053d432f77
#
_cell.length_a   1.000
_cell.length_b   1.000
_cell.length_c   1.000
_cell.angle_alpha   90.00
_cell.angle_beta   90.00
_cell.angle_gamma   90.00
#
_symmetry.space_group_name_H-M   'P 1'
#
loop_
_entity.id
_entity.type
_entity.pdbx_description
1 polymer ?
#
loop_
_entity_poly.entity_id
_entity_poly.type
_entity_poly.pdbx_seq_one_letter_code
_entity_poly.pdbx_strand_id
1 'polypeptide(L)'
;MSHRSHMSCFACLGLLISLCLPTLALAVGSGTVPAPVAPRSAEAEYNKGLEAKSAKRFSEAIAGFRRAVDIRPNFPEAWNELGFALRQTGQFAEALKTYDQALRLRPDFPEALEYLGETYVKMGRLEDARAVLARLSSLDPSHARELEEAIQAGK
;
A
#
# COMPACT_ATOMS: atom_id res chain seq x y z
N MET A 1 43.38 -82.93 -7.94
CA MET A 1 44.74 -82.51 -7.56
C MET A 1 44.51 -81.34 -6.62
N SER A 2 44.49 -81.57 -5.29
CA SER A 2 45.67 -81.44 -4.38
C SER A 2 46.02 -79.95 -4.23
N HIS A 3 46.05 -79.30 -3.12
CA HIS A 3 46.39 -79.57 -1.72
C HIS A 3 45.83 -78.42 -0.85
N ARG A 4 45.17 -78.64 0.32
CA ARG A 4 45.80 -78.65 1.67
C ARG A 4 46.64 -77.37 1.94
N SER A 5 46.53 -76.68 2.96
CA SER A 5 46.29 -76.79 4.40
C SER A 5 46.82 -75.53 5.10
N HIS A 6 46.38 -75.15 6.13
CA HIS A 6 46.73 -75.00 7.58
C HIS A 6 46.32 -73.63 8.08
N MET A 7 45.35 -73.52 8.90
CA MET A 7 45.39 -73.49 10.36
C MET A 7 46.57 -72.70 10.98
N SER A 8 46.29 -71.58 11.56
CA SER A 8 46.84 -71.28 12.88
C SER A 8 46.10 -70.13 13.56
N CYS A 9 45.60 -70.45 14.67
CA CYS A 9 45.07 -69.70 15.77
C CYS A 9 46.14 -68.74 16.34
N PHE A 10 45.77 -67.49 16.59
CA PHE A 10 46.31 -66.77 17.73
C PHE A 10 45.26 -65.72 18.22
N ALA A 11 44.80 -66.00 19.42
CA ALA A 11 44.07 -65.06 20.24
C ALA A 11 44.97 -63.92 20.69
N CYS A 12 44.56 -62.70 20.48
CA CYS A 12 45.07 -61.58 21.27
C CYS A 12 43.90 -60.66 21.70
N LEU A 13 43.71 -60.69 22.96
CA LEU A 13 42.92 -59.84 23.81
C LEU A 13 43.40 -58.38 23.63
N GLY A 14 42.55 -57.49 23.21
CA GLY A 14 42.92 -56.08 23.02
C GLY A 14 41.73 -55.18 23.28
N LEU A 15 41.62 -54.81 24.51
CA LEU A 15 41.06 -53.57 25.11
C LEU A 15 40.09 -52.72 24.23
N LEU A 16 38.81 -52.82 24.54
CA LEU A 16 37.79 -51.86 24.13
C LEU A 16 38.01 -50.54 24.88
N ILE A 17 38.70 -49.59 24.24
CA ILE A 17 38.62 -48.18 24.67
C ILE A 17 37.41 -47.60 23.98
N SER A 18 36.31 -47.54 24.74
CA SER A 18 35.11 -46.78 24.35
C SER A 18 35.45 -45.30 24.43
N LEU A 19 35.81 -44.70 23.30
CA LEU A 19 35.89 -43.25 23.17
C LEU A 19 34.45 -42.71 23.11
N CYS A 20 33.95 -42.31 24.26
CA CYS A 20 32.72 -41.51 24.36
C CYS A 20 33.02 -40.10 23.82
N LEU A 21 32.79 -39.89 22.54
CA LEU A 21 32.80 -38.55 21.95
C LEU A 21 31.50 -37.85 22.40
N PRO A 22 31.58 -36.66 23.03
CA PRO A 22 30.38 -35.87 23.25
C PRO A 22 29.87 -35.42 21.90
N THR A 23 28.70 -35.88 21.53
CA THR A 23 27.95 -35.29 20.41
C THR A 23 27.61 -33.85 20.79
N LEU A 24 28.39 -32.94 20.21
CA LEU A 24 28.06 -31.53 20.22
C LEU A 24 26.75 -31.37 19.42
N ALA A 25 25.61 -31.37 20.10
CA ALA A 25 24.35 -31.01 19.50
C ALA A 25 24.46 -29.55 19.09
N LEU A 26 24.73 -29.30 17.82
CA LEU A 26 24.52 -27.99 17.21
C LEU A 26 23.01 -27.71 17.38
N ALA A 27 22.66 -26.85 18.34
CA ALA A 27 21.34 -26.24 18.39
C ALA A 27 21.23 -25.38 17.10
N VAL A 28 20.68 -25.97 16.06
CA VAL A 28 20.17 -25.21 14.92
C VAL A 28 19.05 -24.35 15.49
N GLY A 29 19.38 -23.11 15.81
CA GLY A 29 18.39 -22.11 16.15
C GLY A 29 17.33 -22.14 15.05
N SER A 30 16.09 -22.45 15.42
CA SER A 30 14.93 -22.30 14.59
C SER A 30 14.74 -20.79 14.33
N GLY A 31 15.59 -20.26 13.44
CA GLY A 31 15.33 -18.98 12.82
C GLY A 31 14.00 -19.12 12.10
N THR A 32 12.95 -18.55 12.68
CA THR A 32 11.68 -18.38 11.98
C THR A 32 12.00 -17.55 10.75
N VAL A 33 12.08 -18.22 9.60
CA VAL A 33 12.15 -17.53 8.31
C VAL A 33 10.90 -16.68 8.25
N PRO A 34 10.99 -15.34 8.18
CA PRO A 34 9.80 -14.52 8.08
C PRO A 34 9.02 -14.97 6.85
N ALA A 35 7.72 -15.22 7.05
CA ALA A 35 6.85 -15.62 5.96
C ALA A 35 7.05 -14.67 4.77
N PRO A 36 7.05 -15.17 3.52
CA PRO A 36 7.19 -14.31 2.35
C PRO A 36 6.14 -13.22 2.42
N VAL A 37 6.58 -11.98 2.48
CA VAL A 37 5.68 -10.83 2.46
C VAL A 37 4.94 -10.89 1.12
N ALA A 38 3.62 -11.09 1.17
CA ALA A 38 2.81 -11.11 -0.04
C ALA A 38 3.10 -9.85 -0.88
N PRO A 39 3.20 -9.99 -2.21
CA PRO A 39 3.46 -8.84 -3.06
C PRO A 39 2.39 -7.77 -2.79
N ARG A 40 2.85 -6.54 -2.57
CA ARG A 40 1.95 -5.41 -2.31
C ARG A 40 1.08 -5.19 -3.54
N SER A 41 -0.24 -5.28 -3.41
CA SER A 41 -1.16 -4.91 -4.47
C SER A 41 -1.60 -3.46 -4.30
N ALA A 42 -1.99 -2.83 -5.40
CA ALA A 42 -2.52 -1.47 -5.37
C ALA A 42 -3.78 -1.38 -4.49
N GLU A 43 -4.64 -2.41 -4.54
CA GLU A 43 -5.84 -2.52 -3.72
C GLU A 43 -5.51 -2.61 -2.23
N ALA A 44 -4.50 -3.41 -1.86
CA ALA A 44 -4.10 -3.55 -0.46
C ALA A 44 -3.58 -2.22 0.11
N GLU A 45 -2.79 -1.47 -0.65
CA GLU A 45 -2.30 -0.16 -0.24
C GLU A 45 -3.42 0.91 -0.24
N TYR A 46 -4.34 0.85 -1.20
CA TYR A 46 -5.54 1.68 -1.24
C TYR A 46 -6.42 1.46 0.00
N ASN A 47 -6.69 0.21 0.36
CA ASN A 47 -7.50 -0.13 1.54
C ASN A 47 -6.84 0.36 2.84
N LYS A 48 -5.52 0.24 2.99
CA LYS A 48 -4.79 0.85 4.13
C LYS A 48 -4.96 2.37 4.16
N GLY A 49 -4.93 3.00 2.99
CA GLY A 49 -5.22 4.44 2.86
C GLY A 49 -6.63 4.79 3.34
N LEU A 50 -7.63 4.00 2.97
CA LEU A 50 -9.02 4.19 3.42
C LEU A 50 -9.18 4.01 4.93
N GLU A 51 -8.55 2.99 5.51
CA GLU A 51 -8.53 2.78 6.97
C GLU A 51 -7.92 3.98 7.70
N ALA A 52 -6.78 4.47 7.21
CA ALA A 52 -6.12 5.65 7.77
C ALA A 52 -7.00 6.91 7.61
N LYS A 53 -7.65 7.09 6.44
CA LYS A 53 -8.59 8.19 6.18
C LYS A 53 -9.77 8.16 7.17
N SER A 54 -10.39 7.01 7.36
CA SER A 54 -11.51 6.84 8.29
C SER A 54 -11.13 7.18 9.73
N ALA A 55 -9.90 6.87 10.12
CA ALA A 55 -9.31 7.22 11.40
C ALA A 55 -8.77 8.67 11.46
N LYS A 56 -8.97 9.47 10.41
CA LYS A 56 -8.45 10.85 10.24
C LYS A 56 -6.92 10.97 10.32
N ARG A 57 -6.20 9.87 10.10
CA ARG A 57 -4.73 9.83 10.02
C ARG A 57 -4.27 10.16 8.60
N PHE A 58 -4.50 11.40 8.17
CA PHE A 58 -4.35 11.80 6.78
C PHE A 58 -2.91 11.65 6.24
N SER A 59 -1.88 11.81 7.05
CA SER A 59 -0.49 11.57 6.62
C SER A 59 -0.24 10.10 6.26
N GLU A 60 -0.82 9.17 7.02
CA GLU A 60 -0.75 7.74 6.71
C GLU A 60 -1.60 7.39 5.48
N ALA A 61 -2.78 8.02 5.35
CA ALA A 61 -3.64 7.87 4.18
C ALA A 61 -2.91 8.30 2.90
N ILE A 62 -2.25 9.45 2.90
CA ILE A 62 -1.41 9.94 1.79
C ILE A 62 -0.37 8.87 1.42
N ALA A 63 0.35 8.30 2.41
CA ALA A 63 1.36 7.29 2.14
C ALA A 63 0.76 6.01 1.52
N GLY A 64 -0.41 5.58 1.98
CA GLY A 64 -1.13 4.43 1.42
C GLY A 64 -1.58 4.67 -0.02
N PHE A 65 -2.25 5.81 -0.28
CA PHE A 65 -2.74 6.15 -1.60
C PHE A 65 -1.61 6.40 -2.61
N ARG A 66 -0.49 7.03 -2.20
CA ARG A 66 0.69 7.19 -3.06
C ARG A 66 1.21 5.82 -3.51
N ARG A 67 1.41 4.87 -2.59
CA ARG A 67 1.82 3.51 -2.96
C ARG A 67 0.82 2.81 -3.89
N ALA A 68 -0.48 3.03 -3.68
CA ALA A 68 -1.50 2.46 -4.56
C ALA A 68 -1.37 2.97 -6.00
N VAL A 69 -1.19 4.29 -6.20
CA VAL A 69 -1.03 4.88 -7.54
C VAL A 69 0.34 4.61 -8.15
N ASP A 70 1.39 4.41 -7.35
CA ASP A 70 2.71 3.98 -7.82
C ASP A 70 2.67 2.56 -8.40
N ILE A 71 1.92 1.64 -7.74
CA ILE A 71 1.74 0.26 -8.20
C ILE A 71 0.81 0.20 -9.42
N ARG A 72 -0.29 0.98 -9.40
CA ARG A 72 -1.28 1.04 -10.47
C ARG A 72 -1.63 2.48 -10.81
N PRO A 73 -0.90 3.12 -11.75
CA PRO A 73 -1.15 4.50 -12.14
C PRO A 73 -2.54 4.77 -12.74
N ASN A 74 -3.17 3.75 -13.33
CA ASN A 74 -4.55 3.81 -13.84
C ASN A 74 -5.56 3.41 -12.76
N PHE A 75 -5.63 4.21 -11.68
CA PHE A 75 -6.53 3.98 -10.55
C PHE A 75 -7.18 5.33 -10.13
N PRO A 76 -8.21 5.78 -10.85
CA PRO A 76 -8.79 7.11 -10.62
C PRO A 76 -9.31 7.29 -9.19
N GLU A 77 -9.86 6.26 -8.54
CA GLU A 77 -10.30 6.33 -7.15
C GLU A 77 -9.13 6.61 -6.19
N ALA A 78 -8.00 5.96 -6.40
CA ALA A 78 -6.83 6.18 -5.55
C ALA A 78 -6.24 7.59 -5.73
N TRP A 79 -6.24 8.12 -6.95
CA TRP A 79 -5.85 9.51 -7.21
C TRP A 79 -6.81 10.51 -6.54
N ASN A 80 -8.12 10.25 -6.59
CA ASN A 80 -9.12 11.08 -5.92
C ASN A 80 -8.93 11.09 -4.39
N GLU A 81 -8.77 9.91 -3.78
CA GLU A 81 -8.57 9.78 -2.35
C GLU A 81 -7.24 10.38 -1.87
N LEU A 82 -6.19 10.30 -2.70
CA LEU A 82 -4.93 11.00 -2.45
C LEU A 82 -5.14 12.51 -2.40
N GLY A 83 -5.87 13.05 -3.36
CA GLY A 83 -6.24 14.46 -3.42
C GLY A 83 -7.01 14.90 -2.18
N PHE A 84 -8.00 14.11 -1.77
CA PHE A 84 -8.75 14.37 -0.54
C PHE A 84 -7.83 14.45 0.69
N ALA A 85 -6.96 13.47 0.88
CA ALA A 85 -6.05 13.42 2.04
C ALA A 85 -5.04 14.59 2.03
N LEU A 86 -4.52 14.96 0.85
CA LEU A 86 -3.65 16.12 0.65
C LEU A 86 -4.38 17.43 0.99
N ARG A 87 -5.64 17.58 0.56
CA ARG A 87 -6.48 18.73 0.88
C ARG A 87 -6.69 18.86 2.39
N GLN A 88 -6.97 17.75 3.10
CA GLN A 88 -7.14 17.74 4.55
C GLN A 88 -5.88 18.17 5.32
N THR A 89 -4.70 17.99 4.74
CA THR A 89 -3.42 18.42 5.30
C THR A 89 -2.95 19.78 4.79
N GLY A 90 -3.78 20.50 4.02
CA GLY A 90 -3.46 21.83 3.49
C GLY A 90 -2.52 21.84 2.28
N GLN A 91 -2.20 20.68 1.74
CA GLN A 91 -1.32 20.53 0.56
C GLN A 91 -2.11 20.75 -0.74
N PHE A 92 -2.76 21.93 -0.87
CA PHE A 92 -3.73 22.21 -1.93
C PHE A 92 -3.15 22.10 -3.35
N ALA A 93 -1.93 22.62 -3.56
CA ALA A 93 -1.32 22.60 -4.88
C ALA A 93 -1.06 21.17 -5.39
N GLU A 94 -0.74 20.23 -4.49
CA GLU A 94 -0.56 18.82 -4.84
C GLU A 94 -1.93 18.14 -5.00
N ALA A 95 -2.90 18.46 -4.15
CA ALA A 95 -4.27 17.96 -4.28
C ALA A 95 -4.88 18.28 -5.66
N LEU A 96 -4.72 19.51 -6.16
CA LEU A 96 -5.20 19.88 -7.49
C LEU A 96 -4.60 18.96 -8.58
N LYS A 97 -3.29 18.68 -8.53
CA LYS A 97 -2.63 17.78 -9.50
C LYS A 97 -3.18 16.36 -9.45
N THR A 98 -3.50 15.86 -8.26
CA THR A 98 -4.05 14.51 -8.10
C THR A 98 -5.48 14.41 -8.59
N TYR A 99 -6.33 15.42 -8.35
CA TYR A 99 -7.68 15.48 -8.93
C TYR A 99 -7.64 15.59 -10.45
N ASP A 100 -6.75 16.41 -10.99
CA ASP A 100 -6.54 16.49 -12.45
C ASP A 100 -6.15 15.13 -13.03
N GLN A 101 -5.32 14.34 -12.31
CA GLN A 101 -4.97 12.99 -12.73
C GLN A 101 -6.17 12.05 -12.66
N ALA A 102 -6.96 12.10 -11.59
CA ALA A 102 -8.19 11.32 -11.47
C ALA A 102 -9.15 11.62 -12.62
N LEU A 103 -9.33 12.91 -12.95
CA LEU A 103 -10.21 13.37 -14.01
C LEU A 103 -9.67 13.11 -15.43
N ARG A 104 -8.35 13.03 -15.63
CA ARG A 104 -7.78 12.54 -16.89
C ARG A 104 -8.10 11.07 -17.13
N LEU A 105 -8.10 10.26 -16.06
CA LEU A 105 -8.42 8.83 -16.13
C LEU A 105 -9.93 8.56 -16.24
N ARG A 106 -10.73 9.38 -15.54
CA ARG A 106 -12.19 9.31 -15.55
C ARG A 106 -12.74 10.74 -15.65
N PRO A 107 -13.00 11.23 -16.87
CA PRO A 107 -13.52 12.59 -17.06
C PRO A 107 -14.85 12.88 -16.33
N ASP A 108 -15.76 11.92 -16.30
CA ASP A 108 -17.04 12.02 -15.60
C ASP A 108 -16.96 11.34 -14.22
N PHE A 109 -16.26 12.01 -13.30
CA PHE A 109 -16.08 11.58 -11.93
C PHE A 109 -16.59 12.67 -10.98
N PRO A 110 -17.89 12.63 -10.58
CA PRO A 110 -18.52 13.69 -9.81
C PRO A 110 -17.79 14.03 -8.51
N GLU A 111 -17.40 13.02 -7.73
CA GLU A 111 -16.70 13.23 -6.46
C GLU A 111 -15.34 13.92 -6.64
N ALA A 112 -14.62 13.61 -7.72
CA ALA A 112 -13.36 14.28 -8.00
C ALA A 112 -13.54 15.73 -8.42
N LEU A 113 -14.62 16.02 -9.18
CA LEU A 113 -14.98 17.40 -9.54
C LEU A 113 -15.41 18.21 -8.30
N GLU A 114 -16.25 17.64 -7.44
CA GLU A 114 -16.66 18.29 -6.19
C GLU A 114 -15.43 18.64 -5.33
N TYR A 115 -14.56 17.67 -5.05
CA TYR A 115 -13.38 17.89 -4.22
C TYR A 115 -12.37 18.86 -4.85
N LEU A 116 -12.25 18.85 -6.18
CA LEU A 116 -11.48 19.85 -6.92
C LEU A 116 -12.05 21.26 -6.70
N GLY A 117 -13.37 21.41 -6.87
CA GLY A 117 -14.08 22.67 -6.65
C GLY A 117 -13.95 23.18 -5.22
N GLU A 118 -14.17 22.32 -4.23
CA GLU A 118 -13.96 22.66 -2.82
C GLU A 118 -12.50 23.05 -2.51
N THR A 119 -11.54 22.43 -3.18
CA THR A 119 -10.12 22.80 -3.04
C THR A 119 -9.89 24.22 -3.55
N TYR A 120 -10.49 24.59 -4.68
CA TYR A 120 -10.45 25.96 -5.18
C TYR A 120 -11.10 26.95 -4.22
N VAL A 121 -12.23 26.59 -3.61
CA VAL A 121 -12.89 27.44 -2.58
C VAL A 121 -11.95 27.68 -1.41
N LYS A 122 -11.28 26.63 -0.89
CA LYS A 122 -10.32 26.77 0.21
C LYS A 122 -9.09 27.61 -0.13
N MET A 123 -8.77 27.72 -1.41
CA MET A 123 -7.69 28.57 -1.93
C MET A 123 -8.17 30.00 -2.25
N GLY A 124 -9.45 30.32 -2.08
CA GLY A 124 -10.03 31.60 -2.48
C GLY A 124 -10.19 31.76 -4.00
N ARG A 125 -10.02 30.70 -4.77
CA ARG A 125 -10.09 30.68 -6.23
C ARG A 125 -11.54 30.43 -6.70
N LEU A 126 -12.43 31.33 -6.35
CA LEU A 126 -13.89 31.13 -6.54
C LEU A 126 -14.31 31.02 -8.02
N GLU A 127 -13.61 31.69 -8.94
CA GLU A 127 -13.94 31.59 -10.38
C GLU A 127 -13.61 30.20 -10.93
N ASP A 128 -12.50 29.60 -10.49
CA ASP A 128 -12.16 28.21 -10.84
C ASP A 128 -13.18 27.23 -10.26
N ALA A 129 -13.61 27.45 -9.01
CA ALA A 129 -14.65 26.64 -8.39
C ALA A 129 -15.98 26.72 -9.16
N ARG A 130 -16.39 27.92 -9.64
CA ARG A 130 -17.58 28.10 -10.48
C ARG A 130 -17.48 27.40 -11.82
N ALA A 131 -16.30 27.40 -12.45
CA ALA A 131 -16.07 26.67 -13.70
C ALA A 131 -16.25 25.15 -13.50
N VAL A 132 -15.76 24.61 -12.37
CA VAL A 132 -15.96 23.20 -12.00
C VAL A 132 -17.44 22.92 -11.71
N LEU A 133 -18.14 23.82 -10.99
CA LEU A 133 -19.56 23.70 -10.70
C LEU A 133 -20.40 23.61 -11.98
N ALA A 134 -20.11 24.44 -12.98
CA ALA A 134 -20.82 24.42 -14.24
C ALA A 134 -20.75 23.05 -14.93
N ARG A 135 -19.57 22.39 -14.87
CA ARG A 135 -19.40 21.04 -15.39
C ARG A 135 -20.14 20.01 -14.53
N LEU A 136 -20.01 20.09 -13.21
CA LEU A 136 -20.58 19.14 -12.27
C LEU A 136 -22.12 19.17 -12.30
N SER A 137 -22.73 20.34 -12.52
CA SER A 137 -24.20 20.52 -12.58
C SER A 137 -24.86 19.69 -13.69
N SER A 138 -24.12 19.41 -14.77
CA SER A 138 -24.62 18.55 -15.86
C SER A 138 -24.44 17.05 -15.60
N LEU A 139 -23.55 16.67 -14.69
CA LEU A 139 -23.20 15.28 -14.40
C LEU A 139 -23.94 14.76 -13.16
N ASP A 140 -23.90 15.52 -12.08
CA ASP A 140 -24.50 15.14 -10.79
C ASP A 140 -25.01 16.38 -10.05
N PRO A 141 -26.34 16.62 -10.08
CA PRO A 141 -26.94 17.78 -9.41
C PRO A 141 -26.78 17.76 -7.88
N SER A 142 -26.58 16.61 -7.24
CA SER A 142 -26.43 16.52 -5.79
C SER A 142 -25.06 17.03 -5.35
N HIS A 143 -23.99 16.54 -5.96
CA HIS A 143 -22.62 17.05 -5.73
C HIS A 143 -22.47 18.52 -6.16
N ALA A 144 -23.18 18.92 -7.24
CA ALA A 144 -23.18 20.33 -7.67
C ALA A 144 -23.76 21.25 -6.61
N ARG A 145 -24.84 20.86 -5.93
CA ARG A 145 -25.44 21.65 -4.85
C ARG A 145 -24.48 21.78 -3.65
N GLU A 146 -23.76 20.69 -3.28
CA GLU A 146 -22.79 20.73 -2.19
C GLU A 146 -21.64 21.70 -2.50
N LEU A 147 -21.12 21.66 -3.74
CA LEU A 147 -20.10 22.61 -4.19
C LEU A 147 -20.64 24.06 -4.24
N GLU A 148 -21.88 24.26 -4.69
CA GLU A 148 -22.49 25.58 -4.71
C GLU A 148 -22.62 26.18 -3.31
N GLU A 149 -23.05 25.38 -2.32
CA GLU A 149 -23.11 25.78 -0.92
C GLU A 149 -21.72 26.15 -0.38
N ALA A 150 -20.69 25.37 -0.72
CA ALA A 150 -19.31 25.67 -0.36
C ALA A 150 -18.80 26.99 -0.97
N ILE A 151 -19.12 27.27 -2.24
CA ILE A 151 -18.81 28.55 -2.89
C ILE A 151 -19.49 29.72 -2.22
N GLN A 152 -20.76 29.57 -1.83
CA GLN A 152 -21.53 30.62 -1.14
C GLN A 152 -20.97 30.89 0.26
N ALA A 153 -20.57 29.88 0.99
CA ALA A 153 -19.96 29.99 2.31
C ALA A 153 -18.53 30.57 2.29
N GLY A 154 -17.80 30.42 1.20
CA GLY A 154 -16.42 30.91 1.03
C GLY A 154 -16.29 32.39 0.62
N LYS A 155 -17.40 33.16 0.57
CA LYS A 155 -17.46 34.60 0.22
C LYS A 155 -17.09 35.50 1.38
#